data_087a182e38532d9c5c1515703e11235f
#
_entry.id   087a182e38532d9c5c1515703e11235f
#
_cell.length_a   1.000
_cell.length_b   1.000
_cell.length_c   1.000
_cell.angle_alpha   90.00
_cell.angle_beta   90.00
_cell.angle_gamma   90.00
#
_symmetry.space_group_name_H-M   'P 1'
#
loop_
_entity.id
_entity.type
_entity.pdbx_description
1 polymer ?
#
loop_
_entity_poly.entity_id
_entity_poly.type
_entity_poly.pdbx_seq_one_letter_code
_entity_poly.pdbx_strand_id
1 'polypeptide(L)'
;MERAANRSGARAVIGTDGAVWNANGDFCALVGLDEPALRHLGWRRLVHSADRRYVAAHLVEVLAGGTSMREFEVRLVHPAGDDVATRLRVELVRDTDGRQGWFLVEAWATA
;
A
#
# COMPACT_ATOMS: atom_id res chain seq x y z
N MET A 1 20.99 -2.46 13.06
CA MET A 1 20.54 -2.35 12.52
C MET A 1 19.32 -2.38 12.36
N GLU A 2 18.85 -2.12 12.69
CA GLU A 2 17.80 -2.02 12.61
C GLU A 2 16.96 -1.94 11.62
N ARG A 3 17.12 -1.59 11.02
CA ARG A 3 16.49 -1.55 9.91
C ARG A 3 16.26 -2.78 9.31
N ALA A 4 16.76 -3.77 9.76
CA ALA A 4 16.51 -5.07 9.25
C ALA A 4 15.05 -5.41 9.21
N ALA A 5 14.30 -5.00 10.20
CA ALA A 5 12.88 -5.27 10.21
C ALA A 5 12.17 -4.61 9.05
N ASN A 6 12.59 -3.41 8.69
CA ASN A 6 11.97 -2.73 7.58
C ASN A 6 12.24 -3.42 6.29
N ARG A 7 13.42 -3.96 6.14
CA ARG A 7 13.76 -4.56 4.91
C ARG A 7 13.09 -5.83 4.62
N SER A 8 12.73 -6.58 5.66
CA SER A 8 11.95 -7.77 5.46
C SER A 8 10.46 -7.44 5.40
N GLY A 9 10.13 -6.18 5.43
CA GLY A 9 8.77 -5.77 5.61
C GLY A 9 7.82 -6.14 4.53
N ALA A 10 6.56 -5.82 4.78
CA ALA A 10 5.46 -6.10 3.88
C ALA A 10 5.59 -5.25 2.62
N ARG A 11 5.34 -5.86 1.48
CA ARG A 11 5.39 -5.18 0.18
C ARG A 11 4.26 -5.63 -0.71
N ALA A 12 3.76 -4.70 -1.51
CA ALA A 12 2.72 -4.99 -2.48
C ALA A 12 2.94 -4.14 -3.73
N VAL A 13 2.39 -4.62 -4.84
CA VAL A 13 2.36 -3.88 -6.10
C VAL A 13 0.90 -3.60 -6.40
N ILE A 14 0.58 -2.33 -6.57
CA ILE A 14 -0.79 -1.87 -6.75
C ILE A 14 -0.85 -1.13 -8.09
N GLY A 15 -1.82 -1.50 -8.94
CA GLY A 15 -2.04 -0.77 -10.18
C GLY A 15 -2.57 0.63 -9.90
N THR A 16 -2.43 1.52 -10.88
CA THR A 16 -2.90 2.90 -10.70
C THR A 16 -4.42 2.98 -10.62
N ASP A 17 -5.10 1.90 -10.98
CA ASP A 17 -6.54 1.79 -10.84
C ASP A 17 -6.97 1.21 -9.48
N GLY A 18 -6.02 0.91 -8.62
CA GLY A 18 -6.31 0.35 -7.31
C GLY A 18 -6.30 -1.16 -7.23
N ALA A 19 -6.08 -1.84 -8.35
CA ALA A 19 -6.02 -3.30 -8.35
C ALA A 19 -4.75 -3.77 -7.65
N VAL A 20 -4.86 -4.78 -6.79
CA VAL A 20 -3.69 -5.38 -6.16
C VAL A 20 -3.12 -6.41 -7.13
N TRP A 21 -1.91 -6.16 -7.62
CA TRP A 21 -1.27 -7.07 -8.57
C TRP A 21 -0.47 -8.14 -7.87
N ASN A 22 0.15 -7.79 -6.75
CA ASN A 22 1.05 -8.71 -6.05
C ASN A 22 1.18 -8.26 -4.60
N ALA A 23 1.36 -9.22 -3.71
CA ALA A 23 1.60 -8.94 -2.29
C ALA A 23 2.45 -10.07 -1.74
N ASN A 24 3.51 -9.72 -0.99
CA ASN A 24 4.36 -10.74 -0.40
C ASN A 24 3.72 -11.30 0.89
N GLY A 25 4.34 -12.36 1.42
CA GLY A 25 3.83 -13.02 2.60
C GLY A 25 3.73 -12.11 3.81
N ASP A 26 4.69 -11.21 3.95
CA ASP A 26 4.69 -10.27 5.08
C ASP A 26 3.52 -9.30 4.98
N PHE A 27 3.19 -8.84 3.78
CA PHE A 27 2.04 -7.96 3.58
C PHE A 27 0.75 -8.71 3.90
N CYS A 28 0.63 -9.94 3.41
CA CYS A 28 -0.53 -10.77 3.69
C CYS A 28 -0.70 -11.01 5.19
N ALA A 29 0.39 -11.27 5.89
CA ALA A 29 0.35 -11.45 7.33
C ALA A 29 -0.05 -10.18 8.06
N LEU A 30 0.42 -9.04 7.59
CA LEU A 30 0.12 -7.75 8.20
C LEU A 30 -1.38 -7.46 8.14
N VAL A 31 -2.02 -7.73 7.01
CA VAL A 31 -3.43 -7.40 6.82
C VAL A 31 -4.37 -8.58 7.06
N GLY A 32 -3.82 -9.77 7.31
CA GLY A 32 -4.63 -10.95 7.62
C GLY A 32 -5.39 -11.52 6.45
N LEU A 33 -4.93 -11.29 5.23
CA LEU A 33 -5.57 -11.78 4.01
C LEU A 33 -4.52 -12.41 3.12
N ASP A 34 -4.88 -13.46 2.39
CA ASP A 34 -3.98 -14.03 1.39
C ASP A 34 -4.05 -13.21 0.09
N GLU A 35 -3.16 -13.50 -0.83
CA GLU A 35 -3.06 -12.73 -2.06
C GLU A 35 -4.34 -12.77 -2.91
N PRO A 36 -4.99 -13.92 -3.10
CA PRO A 36 -6.24 -13.93 -3.85
C PRO A 36 -7.32 -13.06 -3.22
N ALA A 37 -7.42 -13.07 -1.89
CA ALA A 37 -8.40 -12.22 -1.19
C ALA A 37 -8.07 -10.75 -1.36
N LEU A 38 -6.79 -10.40 -1.32
CA LEU A 38 -6.35 -9.02 -1.54
C LEU A 38 -6.69 -8.56 -2.96
N ARG A 39 -6.48 -9.41 -3.95
CA ARG A 39 -6.82 -9.06 -5.33
C ARG A 39 -8.31 -8.85 -5.50
N HIS A 40 -9.11 -9.67 -4.85
CA HIS A 40 -10.56 -9.53 -4.91
C HIS A 40 -11.04 -8.27 -4.21
N LEU A 41 -10.44 -7.95 -3.08
CA LEU A 41 -10.83 -6.80 -2.27
C LEU A 41 -10.47 -5.48 -2.93
N GLY A 42 -9.25 -5.38 -3.44
CA GLY A 42 -8.72 -4.15 -4.00
C GLY A 42 -8.19 -3.21 -2.95
N TRP A 43 -7.35 -2.27 -3.39
CA TRP A 43 -6.65 -1.37 -2.49
C TRP A 43 -7.60 -0.46 -1.70
N ARG A 44 -8.62 0.06 -2.38
CA ARG A 44 -9.50 1.03 -1.76
C ARG A 44 -10.21 0.45 -0.54
N ARG A 45 -10.63 -0.79 -0.63
CA ARG A 45 -11.36 -1.43 0.47
C ARG A 45 -10.45 -1.90 1.59
N LEU A 46 -9.16 -2.04 1.30
CA LEU A 46 -8.17 -2.38 2.30
C LEU A 46 -7.94 -1.22 3.25
N VAL A 47 -8.10 0.01 2.77
CA VAL A 47 -7.91 1.21 3.58
C VAL A 47 -9.18 1.50 4.37
N HIS A 48 -9.04 1.80 5.66
CA HIS A 48 -10.18 2.18 6.49
C HIS A 48 -10.95 3.34 5.83
N SER A 49 -12.27 3.26 5.88
CA SER A 49 -13.11 4.22 5.15
C SER A 49 -12.82 5.66 5.53
N ALA A 50 -12.50 5.92 6.79
CA ALA A 50 -12.22 7.28 7.25
C ALA A 50 -10.91 7.83 6.68
N ASP A 51 -10.02 6.96 6.20
CA ASP A 51 -8.72 7.37 5.68
C ASP A 51 -8.68 7.38 4.14
N ARG A 52 -9.74 6.93 3.48
CA ARG A 52 -9.69 6.77 2.02
C ARG A 52 -9.44 8.07 1.27
N ARG A 53 -10.09 9.14 1.70
CA ARG A 53 -9.89 10.43 1.04
C ARG A 53 -8.48 10.96 1.24
N TYR A 54 -7.96 10.79 2.44
CA TYR A 54 -6.60 11.19 2.79
C TYR A 54 -5.57 10.43 1.94
N VAL A 55 -5.74 9.10 1.85
CA VAL A 55 -4.83 8.27 1.05
C VAL A 55 -4.94 8.64 -0.43
N ALA A 56 -6.15 8.85 -0.92
CA ALA A 56 -6.35 9.23 -2.33
C ALA A 56 -5.62 10.53 -2.66
N ALA A 57 -5.63 11.50 -1.75
CA ALA A 57 -4.93 12.76 -1.96
C ALA A 57 -3.42 12.55 -2.11
N HIS A 58 -2.84 11.66 -1.31
CA HIS A 58 -1.42 11.34 -1.43
C HIS A 58 -1.11 10.69 -2.77
N LEU A 59 -1.95 9.75 -3.21
CA LEU A 59 -1.71 9.05 -4.47
C LEU A 59 -1.86 9.98 -5.67
N VAL A 60 -2.80 10.93 -5.60
CA VAL A 60 -2.96 11.93 -6.66
C VAL A 60 -1.71 12.79 -6.79
N GLU A 61 -1.12 13.19 -5.67
CA GLU A 61 0.12 13.97 -5.69
C GLU A 61 1.25 13.22 -6.38
N VAL A 62 1.37 11.93 -6.10
CA VAL A 62 2.39 11.11 -6.72
C VAL A 62 2.14 10.96 -8.21
N LEU A 63 0.88 10.71 -8.59
CA LEU A 63 0.51 10.56 -10.00
C LEU A 63 0.70 11.84 -10.78
N ALA A 64 0.46 12.98 -10.15
CA ALA A 64 0.62 14.27 -10.82
C ALA A 64 2.08 14.65 -11.04
N GLY A 65 3.03 13.90 -10.48
CA GLY A 65 4.44 14.15 -10.70
C GLY A 65 5.05 15.14 -9.73
N GLY A 66 4.30 15.55 -8.70
CA GLY A 66 4.84 16.46 -7.69
C GLY A 66 5.93 15.81 -6.86
N THR A 67 5.86 14.51 -6.71
CA THR A 67 6.89 13.72 -6.03
C THR A 67 6.79 12.30 -6.56
N SER A 68 7.86 11.53 -6.47
CA SER A 68 7.84 10.14 -6.90
C SER A 68 7.53 9.19 -5.75
N MET A 69 7.53 9.68 -4.53
CA MET A 69 7.36 8.84 -3.36
C MET A 69 6.72 9.63 -2.23
N ARG A 70 5.88 8.95 -1.46
CA ARG A 70 5.24 9.52 -0.27
C ARG A 70 5.26 8.50 0.85
N GLU A 71 5.44 8.99 2.07
CA GLU A 71 5.25 8.18 3.27
C GLU A 71 4.16 8.82 4.10
N PHE A 72 3.26 8.00 4.63
CA PHE A 72 2.17 8.49 5.47
C PHE A 72 1.60 7.37 6.31
N GLU A 73 0.87 7.72 7.34
CA GLU A 73 0.23 6.73 8.21
C GLU A 73 -1.22 6.53 7.81
N VAL A 74 -1.67 5.29 7.95
CA VAL A 74 -3.01 4.90 7.52
C VAL A 74 -3.47 3.72 8.36
N ARG A 75 -4.77 3.56 8.47
CA ARG A 75 -5.35 2.37 9.09
C ARG A 75 -5.76 1.41 7.99
N LEU A 76 -5.26 0.18 8.08
CA LEU A 76 -5.67 -0.88 7.17
C LEU A 76 -6.67 -1.78 7.88
N VAL A 77 -7.67 -2.24 7.14
CA VAL A 77 -8.72 -3.07 7.70
C VAL A 77 -8.22 -4.50 7.83
N HIS A 78 -8.54 -5.14 8.96
CA HIS A 78 -8.15 -6.52 9.21
C HIS A 78 -9.43 -7.35 9.40
N PRO A 79 -9.47 -8.59 8.88
CA PRO A 79 -10.68 -9.43 9.01
C PRO A 79 -11.11 -9.69 10.44
N ALA A 80 -10.19 -9.63 11.40
CA ALA A 80 -10.52 -9.80 12.81
C ALA A 80 -11.30 -8.62 13.36
N GLY A 81 -11.46 -7.54 12.60
CA GLY A 81 -12.25 -6.40 13.01
C GLY A 81 -11.45 -5.23 13.55
N ASP A 82 -10.20 -5.45 13.92
CA ASP A 82 -9.34 -4.38 14.41
C ASP A 82 -8.59 -3.77 13.23
N ASP A 83 -8.46 -2.46 13.26
CA ASP A 83 -7.65 -1.78 12.24
C ASP A 83 -6.17 -1.93 12.59
N VAL A 84 -5.35 -2.00 11.58
CA VAL A 84 -3.91 -2.08 11.75
C VAL A 84 -3.33 -0.70 11.46
N ALA A 85 -2.81 -0.05 12.48
CA ALA A 85 -2.12 1.23 12.30
C ALA A 85 -0.82 0.96 11.57
N THR A 86 -0.66 1.58 10.42
CA THR A 86 0.40 1.22 9.47
C THR A 86 1.04 2.48 8.92
N ARG A 87 2.35 2.42 8.72
CA ARG A 87 3.04 3.43 7.94
C ARG A 87 3.28 2.85 6.55
N LEU A 88 2.93 3.61 5.54
CA LEU A 88 3.12 3.21 4.14
C LEU A 88 4.17 4.08 3.49
N ARG A 89 4.96 3.46 2.63
CA ARG A 89 5.79 4.16 1.67
C ARG A 89 5.30 3.75 0.30
N VAL A 90 4.85 4.73 -0.48
CA VAL A 90 4.28 4.49 -1.81
C VAL A 90 5.15 5.19 -2.82
N GLU A 91 5.58 4.45 -3.82
CA GLU A 91 6.43 4.96 -4.88
C GLU A 91 5.81 4.60 -6.22
N LEU A 92 5.73 5.59 -7.12
CA LEU A 92 5.22 5.34 -8.46
C LEU A 92 6.37 4.86 -9.34
N VAL A 93 6.20 3.70 -9.95
CA VAL A 93 7.14 3.15 -10.91
C VAL A 93 6.51 3.33 -12.29
N ARG A 94 7.17 4.06 -13.17
CA ARG A 94 6.69 4.25 -14.54
C ARG A 94 7.37 3.25 -15.44
N ASP A 95 6.69 2.88 -16.51
CA ASP A 95 7.32 2.00 -17.48
C ASP A 95 8.30 2.80 -18.32
N THR A 96 8.99 2.13 -19.23
CA THR A 96 10.06 2.74 -20.02
C THR A 96 9.55 3.79 -20.99
N ASP A 97 8.26 3.77 -21.33
CA ASP A 97 7.67 4.77 -22.22
C ASP A 97 7.27 6.03 -21.50
N GLY A 98 7.44 6.08 -20.16
CA GLY A 98 6.97 7.20 -19.38
C GLY A 98 5.49 7.14 -19.05
N ARG A 99 4.81 6.06 -19.40
CA ARG A 99 3.41 5.88 -19.05
C ARG A 99 3.29 5.51 -17.58
N GLN A 100 2.09 5.65 -17.06
CA GLN A 100 1.82 5.22 -15.72
C GLN A 100 2.05 3.72 -15.62
N GLY A 101 2.83 3.31 -14.64
CA GLY A 101 3.09 1.92 -14.40
C GLY A 101 2.28 1.40 -13.23
N TRP A 102 2.87 1.41 -12.05
CA TRP A 102 2.24 0.88 -10.85
C TRP A 102 2.85 1.52 -9.62
N PHE A 103 2.16 1.33 -8.50
CA PHE A 103 2.69 1.75 -7.21
C PHE A 103 3.40 0.59 -6.53
N LEU A 104 4.58 0.89 -6.02
CA LEU A 104 5.30 0.00 -5.13
C LEU A 104 4.98 0.44 -3.72
N VAL A 105 4.46 -0.46 -2.90
CA VAL A 105 4.02 -0.15 -1.55
C VAL A 105 4.83 -0.97 -0.55
N GLU A 106 5.44 -0.27 0.40
CA GLU A 106 6.03 -0.90 1.57
C GLU A 106 5.21 -0.50 2.78
N ALA A 107 5.03 -1.44 3.71
CA ALA A 107 4.17 -1.21 4.86
C ALA A 107 4.78 -1.82 6.11
N TRP A 108 4.57 -1.18 7.24
CA TRP A 108 4.94 -1.74 8.53
C TRP A 108 4.02 -1.20 9.61
N ALA A 109 3.75 -2.06 10.58
CA ALA A 109 2.87 -1.68 11.68
C ALA A 109 3.54 -0.64 12.56
N THR A 110 2.79 0.34 13.03
CA THR A 110 3.33 1.42 13.86
C THR A 110 2.97 1.26 15.33
N ALA A 111 2.14 0.29 15.67
CA ALA A 111 1.70 0.13 17.06
C ALA A 111 2.28 -1.11 17.69
#